data_f47c2dea1955ec4a991037489a9cd1f8
#
_entry.id   f47c2dea1955ec4a991037489a9cd1f8
#
_cell.length_a   1.000
_cell.length_b   1.000
_cell.length_c   1.000
_cell.angle_alpha   90.00
_cell.angle_beta   90.00
_cell.angle_gamma   90.00
#
_symmetry.space_group_name_H-M   'P 1'
#
loop_
_entity.id
_entity.type
_entity.pdbx_description
1 polymer ?
#
loop_
_entity_poly.entity_id
_entity_poly.type
_entity_poly.pdbx_seq_one_letter_code
_entity_poly.pdbx_strand_id
1 'polypeptide(L)'
;MNYDLKHIRNFSIVAHIDHGKSTLADRILEKTGAVAVRDLKEQLLDDLELERRRGITIKLNAVSINYRAKNGEDYLFNLIDTPGHVDFTYEVSRSLAACEGALLVVDATQGVEAQTLANAYLAIDNDLTILPVINKMDLPSADLERTKEEVLDTLGIDPDDCIPVSAKTGLNIESVLEHIVEFLPSPTGDSTKPLQALIFDSKFDSYRGVIILLRVKEGRIKVGDEIILMSSGKKYLVTELGIRTPKEVKVDSLEAGEVGYLAAQIKNIKDIVIGDTITTSANPATNPLPGYRKINPMVFSGLYPSDNKDYEALREALDKLSLNDSSLVYEPETSEALGSGFRCGFLGLLHMDVIQERLENEYDLDLVCTAPSVVYELDLTDGRQIILQNPTNFPNNSQLIKSAREPFVRAKVMTPTEYIGAVMGLCQDRRCIYENMEYI
;
A
#
# COMPACT_ATOMS: atom_id res chain seq x y z
N MET A 1 22.52 15.30 -2.41
CA MET A 1 23.36 14.72 -3.49
C MET A 1 22.54 14.85 -4.74
N ASN A 2 23.02 15.51 -5.79
CA ASN A 2 22.27 15.57 -7.05
C ASN A 2 22.69 14.37 -7.90
N TYR A 3 21.83 13.37 -7.95
CA TYR A 3 21.98 12.30 -8.91
C TYR A 3 21.40 12.70 -10.26
N ASP A 4 22.08 12.36 -11.35
CA ASP A 4 21.50 12.42 -12.69
C ASP A 4 20.34 11.41 -12.74
N LEU A 5 19.22 11.77 -13.37
CA LEU A 5 18.04 10.90 -13.53
C LEU A 5 18.38 9.47 -13.98
N LYS A 6 19.37 9.34 -14.89
CA LYS A 6 19.83 8.04 -15.40
C LYS A 6 20.39 7.12 -14.32
N HIS A 7 20.82 7.66 -13.17
CA HIS A 7 21.36 6.92 -12.04
C HIS A 7 20.35 6.71 -10.90
N ILE A 8 19.07 7.07 -11.10
CA ILE A 8 18.01 6.80 -10.13
C ILE A 8 17.24 5.54 -10.54
N ARG A 9 16.89 4.70 -9.58
CA ARG A 9 16.00 3.54 -9.74
C ARG A 9 14.95 3.54 -8.66
N ASN A 10 13.70 3.68 -9.04
CA ASN A 10 12.57 3.61 -8.12
C ASN A 10 11.83 2.29 -8.34
N PHE A 11 11.82 1.47 -7.34
CA PHE A 11 11.22 0.13 -7.46
C PHE A 11 10.56 -0.30 -6.17
N SER A 12 9.64 -1.23 -6.31
CA SER A 12 8.96 -1.90 -5.20
C SER A 12 9.30 -3.39 -5.18
N ILE A 13 9.15 -4.02 -4.02
CA ILE A 13 9.20 -5.48 -3.89
C ILE A 13 7.78 -5.97 -3.69
N VAL A 14 7.32 -6.82 -4.60
CA VAL A 14 6.01 -7.45 -4.55
C VAL A 14 6.16 -8.96 -4.42
N ALA A 15 5.33 -9.59 -3.59
CA ALA A 15 5.43 -11.01 -3.29
C ALA A 15 4.11 -11.55 -2.77
N HIS A 16 3.94 -12.87 -2.84
CA HIS A 16 2.98 -13.57 -2.00
C HIS A 16 3.45 -13.56 -0.53
N ILE A 17 2.53 -13.82 0.40
CA ILE A 17 2.84 -13.96 1.82
C ILE A 17 3.88 -15.09 1.98
N ASP A 18 4.85 -14.92 2.87
CA ASP A 18 5.93 -15.88 3.17
C ASP A 18 6.88 -16.22 2.01
N HIS A 19 6.81 -15.58 0.84
CA HIS A 19 7.81 -15.74 -0.23
C HIS A 19 9.16 -15.08 0.08
N GLY A 20 9.27 -14.33 1.17
CA GLY A 20 10.51 -13.75 1.67
C GLY A 20 10.78 -12.33 1.23
N LYS A 21 9.73 -11.53 1.00
CA LYS A 21 9.80 -10.10 0.64
C LYS A 21 10.65 -9.29 1.62
N SER A 22 10.30 -9.28 2.91
CA SER A 22 11.00 -8.50 3.94
C SER A 22 12.44 -8.99 4.15
N THR A 23 12.67 -10.31 4.04
CA THR A 23 14.04 -10.88 4.09
C THR A 23 14.88 -10.41 2.91
N LEU A 24 14.32 -10.32 1.69
CA LEU A 24 15.04 -9.79 0.53
C LEU A 24 15.35 -8.30 0.70
N ALA A 25 14.41 -7.52 1.19
CA ALA A 25 14.61 -6.10 1.50
C ALA A 25 15.75 -5.91 2.50
N ASP A 26 15.77 -6.68 3.60
CA ASP A 26 16.85 -6.65 4.60
C ASP A 26 18.23 -6.98 3.96
N ARG A 27 18.29 -7.96 3.04
CA ARG A 27 19.53 -8.32 2.34
C ARG A 27 20.00 -7.23 1.37
N ILE A 28 19.07 -6.56 0.70
CA ILE A 28 19.40 -5.40 -0.13
C ILE A 28 20.03 -4.30 0.73
N LEU A 29 19.43 -3.96 1.88
CA LEU A 29 19.95 -2.97 2.81
C LEU A 29 21.33 -3.34 3.38
N GLU A 30 21.52 -4.61 3.69
CA GLU A 30 22.82 -5.15 4.16
C GLU A 30 23.91 -5.04 3.08
N LYS A 31 23.64 -5.56 1.89
CA LYS A 31 24.61 -5.62 0.79
C LYS A 31 25.01 -4.26 0.25
N THR A 32 24.11 -3.31 0.28
CA THR A 32 24.39 -1.93 -0.12
C THR A 32 25.09 -1.13 0.99
N GLY A 33 25.22 -1.68 2.21
CA GLY A 33 25.80 -0.99 3.35
C GLY A 33 24.94 0.16 3.88
N ALA A 34 23.66 0.23 3.49
CA ALA A 34 22.70 1.23 3.98
C ALA A 34 22.50 1.13 5.50
N VAL A 35 22.70 -0.08 6.05
CA VAL A 35 22.62 -0.38 7.48
C VAL A 35 23.89 -1.07 7.92
N ALA A 36 24.49 -0.60 9.03
CA ALA A 36 25.65 -1.27 9.59
C ALA A 36 25.26 -2.67 10.11
N VAL A 37 26.12 -3.65 9.90
CA VAL A 37 25.87 -5.06 10.27
C VAL A 37 25.42 -5.22 11.74
N ARG A 38 25.93 -4.39 12.65
CA ARG A 38 25.56 -4.41 14.08
C ARG A 38 24.16 -3.88 14.37
N ASP A 39 23.58 -3.11 13.45
CA ASP A 39 22.26 -2.45 13.58
C ASP A 39 21.19 -3.21 12.78
N LEU A 40 21.57 -4.27 12.06
CA LEU A 40 20.66 -5.15 11.35
C LEU A 40 19.74 -5.86 12.34
N LYS A 41 18.45 -5.76 12.08
CA LYS A 41 17.37 -6.51 12.73
C LYS A 41 16.56 -7.18 11.64
N GLU A 42 15.94 -8.28 11.97
CA GLU A 42 14.97 -8.91 11.06
C GLU A 42 13.79 -7.94 10.83
N GLN A 43 13.34 -7.88 9.56
CA GLN A 43 12.23 -7.02 9.14
C GLN A 43 12.47 -5.54 9.50
N LEU A 44 13.62 -5.01 9.08
CA LEU A 44 14.06 -3.66 9.44
C LEU A 44 13.12 -2.57 8.93
N LEU A 45 12.45 -2.79 7.79
CA LEU A 45 11.51 -1.85 7.19
C LEU A 45 10.11 -1.92 7.82
N ASP A 46 9.81 -2.98 8.56
CA ASP A 46 8.54 -3.13 9.26
C ASP A 46 8.57 -2.32 10.56
N ASP A 47 7.98 -1.12 10.53
CA ASP A 47 8.02 -0.16 11.64
C ASP A 47 7.10 -0.56 12.81
N LEU A 48 5.99 -1.27 12.54
CA LEU A 48 5.04 -1.70 13.55
C LEU A 48 5.47 -3.01 14.22
N GLU A 49 5.32 -3.11 15.55
CA GLU A 49 5.56 -4.37 16.27
C GLU A 49 4.63 -5.49 15.77
N LEU A 50 3.42 -5.13 15.41
CA LEU A 50 2.43 -6.05 14.85
C LEU A 50 2.88 -6.67 13.52
N GLU A 51 3.55 -5.91 12.64
CA GLU A 51 4.12 -6.40 11.38
C GLU A 51 5.13 -7.50 11.65
N ARG A 52 6.06 -7.25 12.58
CA ARG A 52 7.10 -8.21 12.97
C ARG A 52 6.52 -9.47 13.61
N ARG A 53 5.50 -9.31 14.46
CA ARG A 53 4.86 -10.44 15.14
C ARG A 53 4.07 -11.33 14.19
N ARG A 54 3.39 -10.73 13.21
CA ARG A 54 2.60 -11.44 12.19
C ARG A 54 3.41 -11.87 10.97
N GLY A 55 4.63 -11.36 10.79
CA GLY A 55 5.47 -11.63 9.62
C GLY A 55 4.97 -11.03 8.32
N ILE A 56 4.13 -9.98 8.38
CA ILE A 56 3.53 -9.33 7.22
C ILE A 56 3.78 -7.83 7.26
N THR A 57 4.12 -7.24 6.12
CA THR A 57 4.14 -5.78 5.98
C THR A 57 2.72 -5.26 5.86
N ILE A 58 2.36 -4.31 6.69
CA ILE A 58 1.03 -3.68 6.72
C ILE A 58 1.12 -2.28 6.14
N LYS A 59 2.16 -1.52 6.52
CA LYS A 59 2.34 -0.13 6.12
C LYS A 59 3.46 0.02 5.10
N LEU A 60 3.21 0.87 4.11
CA LEU A 60 4.19 1.28 3.13
C LEU A 60 5.40 1.95 3.80
N ASN A 61 6.60 1.61 3.33
CA ASN A 61 7.83 2.24 3.74
C ASN A 61 8.71 2.55 2.54
N ALA A 62 9.33 3.72 2.50
CA ALA A 62 10.21 4.13 1.41
C ALA A 62 11.62 4.42 1.94
N VAL A 63 12.64 3.84 1.31
CA VAL A 63 14.04 3.99 1.71
C VAL A 63 14.90 4.29 0.49
N SER A 64 15.73 5.32 0.61
CA SER A 64 16.73 5.70 -0.39
C SER A 64 18.07 5.07 -0.03
N ILE A 65 18.69 4.38 -0.99
CA ILE A 65 19.89 3.58 -0.82
C ILE A 65 20.91 4.00 -1.87
N ASN A 66 22.14 4.27 -1.46
CA ASN A 66 23.25 4.49 -2.38
C ASN A 66 23.87 3.15 -2.75
N TYR A 67 24.02 2.89 -4.04
CA TYR A 67 24.65 1.67 -4.54
C TYR A 67 25.78 1.98 -5.53
N ARG A 68 26.98 1.43 -5.27
CA ARG A 68 28.10 1.47 -6.19
C ARG A 68 28.07 0.24 -7.07
N ALA A 69 27.66 0.39 -8.33
CA ALA A 69 27.52 -0.70 -9.27
C ALA A 69 28.89 -1.18 -9.82
N LYS A 70 28.90 -2.38 -10.41
CA LYS A 70 30.11 -2.97 -11.03
C LYS A 70 30.67 -2.15 -12.20
N ASN A 71 29.80 -1.39 -12.87
CA ASN A 71 30.23 -0.46 -13.92
C ASN A 71 31.05 0.73 -13.40
N GLY A 72 31.18 0.86 -12.08
CA GLY A 72 31.91 1.94 -11.40
C GLY A 72 31.13 3.23 -11.20
N GLU A 73 29.82 3.25 -11.48
CA GLU A 73 28.94 4.41 -11.26
C GLU A 73 28.15 4.27 -9.96
N ASP A 74 27.75 5.40 -9.38
CA ASP A 74 26.96 5.45 -8.16
C ASP A 74 25.49 5.66 -8.52
N TYR A 75 24.62 4.81 -7.99
CA TYR A 75 23.17 4.84 -8.20
C TYR A 75 22.41 5.16 -6.92
N LEU A 76 21.30 5.86 -7.07
CA LEU A 76 20.32 6.06 -6.02
C LEU A 76 19.15 5.09 -6.23
N PHE A 77 19.00 4.14 -5.34
CA PHE A 77 17.86 3.23 -5.30
C PHE A 77 16.83 3.76 -4.32
N ASN A 78 15.62 3.98 -4.77
CA ASN A 78 14.48 4.25 -3.92
C ASN A 78 13.62 2.97 -3.87
N LEU A 79 13.81 2.21 -2.80
CA LEU A 79 13.02 1.04 -2.49
C LEU A 79 11.74 1.47 -1.78
N ILE A 80 10.59 1.16 -2.37
CA ILE A 80 9.27 1.37 -1.78
C ILE A 80 8.72 0.01 -1.39
N ASP A 81 8.78 -0.31 -0.10
CA ASP A 81 8.30 -1.59 0.44
C ASP A 81 6.78 -1.57 0.58
N THR A 82 6.13 -2.63 0.10
CA THR A 82 4.67 -2.72 -0.02
C THR A 82 4.11 -3.88 0.80
N PRO A 83 2.87 -3.78 1.30
CA PRO A 83 2.16 -4.94 1.81
C PRO A 83 2.06 -6.06 0.76
N GLY A 84 2.06 -7.31 1.21
CA GLY A 84 1.88 -8.47 0.32
C GLY A 84 0.45 -9.01 0.25
N HIS A 85 -0.44 -8.60 1.15
CA HIS A 85 -1.78 -9.15 1.29
C HIS A 85 -2.82 -8.41 0.44
N VAL A 86 -3.83 -9.14 -0.08
CA VAL A 86 -4.87 -8.59 -0.96
C VAL A 86 -5.72 -7.49 -0.32
N ASP A 87 -5.92 -7.50 1.01
CA ASP A 87 -6.65 -6.45 1.71
C ASP A 87 -5.97 -5.09 1.58
N PHE A 88 -4.64 -5.08 1.36
CA PHE A 88 -3.83 -3.87 1.19
C PHE A 88 -3.50 -3.55 -0.27
N THR A 89 -4.29 -4.08 -1.23
CA THR A 89 -4.09 -3.83 -2.67
C THR A 89 -4.03 -2.34 -3.00
N TYR A 90 -4.72 -1.51 -2.22
CA TYR A 90 -4.70 -0.05 -2.38
C TYR A 90 -3.33 0.56 -2.07
N GLU A 91 -2.71 0.13 -0.97
CA GLU A 91 -1.34 0.52 -0.59
C GLU A 91 -0.33 0.07 -1.64
N VAL A 92 -0.50 -1.17 -2.15
CA VAL A 92 0.33 -1.71 -3.24
C VAL A 92 0.20 -0.84 -4.49
N SER A 93 -1.01 -0.55 -4.94
CA SER A 93 -1.25 0.27 -6.14
C SER A 93 -0.63 1.67 -6.03
N ARG A 94 -0.71 2.31 -4.84
CA ARG A 94 -0.10 3.62 -4.59
C ARG A 94 1.42 3.59 -4.68
N SER A 95 2.01 2.56 -4.12
CA SER A 95 3.46 2.35 -4.14
C SER A 95 3.97 2.15 -5.55
N LEU A 96 3.29 1.28 -6.30
CA LEU A 96 3.66 0.96 -7.67
C LEU A 96 3.61 2.20 -8.57
N ALA A 97 2.60 3.07 -8.45
CA ALA A 97 2.52 4.31 -9.22
C ALA A 97 3.67 5.32 -8.96
N ALA A 98 4.39 5.15 -7.84
CA ALA A 98 5.58 5.93 -7.52
C ALA A 98 6.88 5.31 -8.08
N CYS A 99 6.81 4.12 -8.68
CA CYS A 99 7.94 3.35 -9.18
C CYS A 99 8.02 3.33 -10.71
N GLU A 100 9.15 2.88 -11.23
CA GLU A 100 9.40 2.50 -12.62
C GLU A 100 9.60 0.98 -12.77
N GLY A 101 9.81 0.26 -11.67
CA GLY A 101 9.99 -1.19 -11.69
C GLY A 101 9.50 -1.90 -10.44
N ALA A 102 9.38 -3.22 -10.55
CA ALA A 102 8.99 -4.09 -9.45
C ALA A 102 9.83 -5.37 -9.43
N LEU A 103 10.34 -5.74 -8.26
CA LEU A 103 10.93 -7.05 -8.02
C LEU A 103 9.79 -8.00 -7.63
N LEU A 104 9.50 -8.98 -8.48
CA LEU A 104 8.49 -10.00 -8.22
C LEU A 104 9.14 -11.21 -7.56
N VAL A 105 8.93 -11.39 -6.26
CA VAL A 105 9.53 -12.49 -5.51
C VAL A 105 8.63 -13.72 -5.55
N VAL A 106 9.19 -14.83 -6.04
CA VAL A 106 8.52 -16.13 -6.15
C VAL A 106 9.29 -17.15 -5.33
N ASP A 107 8.60 -17.93 -4.52
CA ASP A 107 9.19 -19.03 -3.76
C ASP A 107 9.45 -20.23 -4.68
N ALA A 108 10.70 -20.68 -4.80
CA ALA A 108 11.11 -21.82 -5.62
C ALA A 108 10.45 -23.15 -5.20
N THR A 109 9.86 -23.23 -4.01
CA THR A 109 9.22 -24.44 -3.51
C THR A 109 7.72 -24.48 -3.79
N GLN A 110 7.08 -23.29 -3.84
CA GLN A 110 5.64 -23.13 -4.02
C GLN A 110 5.28 -22.74 -5.46
N GLY A 111 6.15 -21.98 -6.13
CA GLY A 111 5.90 -21.47 -7.48
C GLY A 111 5.06 -20.20 -7.49
N VAL A 112 4.36 -19.97 -8.60
CA VAL A 112 3.50 -18.79 -8.80
C VAL A 112 2.16 -19.01 -8.13
N GLU A 113 1.82 -18.16 -7.16
CA GLU A 113 0.57 -18.23 -6.41
C GLU A 113 -0.37 -17.06 -6.74
N ALA A 114 -1.61 -17.13 -6.26
CA ALA A 114 -2.67 -16.17 -6.61
C ALA A 114 -2.29 -14.70 -6.32
N GLN A 115 -1.65 -14.42 -5.18
CA GLN A 115 -1.22 -13.05 -4.86
C GLN A 115 -0.02 -12.61 -5.71
N THR A 116 0.86 -13.54 -6.11
CA THR A 116 1.95 -13.28 -7.05
C THR A 116 1.38 -12.73 -8.36
N LEU A 117 0.38 -13.42 -8.91
CA LEU A 117 -0.32 -12.99 -10.14
C LEU A 117 -1.03 -11.66 -9.94
N ALA A 118 -1.81 -11.50 -8.87
CA ALA A 118 -2.54 -10.27 -8.60
C ALA A 118 -1.60 -9.05 -8.53
N ASN A 119 -0.47 -9.19 -7.83
CA ASN A 119 0.53 -8.13 -7.71
C ASN A 119 1.29 -7.87 -9.02
N ALA A 120 1.58 -8.92 -9.80
CA ALA A 120 2.20 -8.78 -11.12
C ALA A 120 1.30 -8.01 -12.08
N TYR A 121 -0.01 -8.32 -12.13
CA TYR A 121 -0.96 -7.57 -12.95
C TYR A 121 -1.11 -6.11 -12.50
N LEU A 122 -1.06 -5.83 -11.19
CA LEU A 122 -1.04 -4.45 -10.70
C LEU A 122 0.22 -3.70 -11.17
N ALA A 123 1.37 -4.38 -11.23
CA ALA A 123 2.59 -3.78 -11.77
C ALA A 123 2.47 -3.52 -13.28
N ILE A 124 1.91 -4.47 -14.05
CA ILE A 124 1.64 -4.31 -15.48
C ILE A 124 0.66 -3.16 -15.74
N ASP A 125 -0.42 -3.07 -14.97
CA ASP A 125 -1.42 -1.99 -15.10
C ASP A 125 -0.84 -0.59 -14.79
N ASN A 126 0.31 -0.53 -14.10
CA ASN A 126 1.08 0.69 -13.84
C ASN A 126 2.27 0.87 -14.80
N ASP A 127 2.37 0.10 -15.88
CA ASP A 127 3.47 0.14 -16.88
C ASP A 127 4.86 -0.08 -16.26
N LEU A 128 4.98 -0.91 -15.20
CA LEU A 128 6.25 -1.19 -14.56
C LEU A 128 7.02 -2.32 -15.24
N THR A 129 8.35 -2.18 -15.28
CA THR A 129 9.24 -3.29 -15.62
C THR A 129 9.30 -4.26 -14.45
N ILE A 130 8.99 -5.55 -14.70
CA ILE A 130 8.99 -6.60 -13.69
C ILE A 130 10.29 -7.40 -13.79
N LEU A 131 11.00 -7.54 -12.68
CA LEU A 131 12.15 -8.43 -12.53
C LEU A 131 11.78 -9.61 -11.61
N PRO A 132 11.66 -10.84 -12.14
CA PRO A 132 11.37 -12.02 -11.32
C PRO A 132 12.59 -12.43 -10.49
N VAL A 133 12.37 -12.60 -9.19
CA VAL A 133 13.37 -13.08 -8.24
C VAL A 133 12.88 -14.37 -7.62
N ILE A 134 13.50 -15.51 -8.02
CA ILE A 134 13.14 -16.83 -7.52
C ILE A 134 13.90 -17.08 -6.23
N ASN A 135 13.20 -17.01 -5.11
CA ASN A 135 13.78 -17.07 -3.77
C ASN A 135 13.73 -18.47 -3.15
N LYS A 136 14.39 -18.62 -2.02
CA LYS A 136 14.50 -19.86 -1.21
C LYS A 136 15.25 -21.01 -1.90
N MET A 137 16.21 -20.67 -2.75
CA MET A 137 17.07 -21.65 -3.42
C MET A 137 17.95 -22.49 -2.46
N ASP A 138 17.97 -22.14 -1.17
CA ASP A 138 18.64 -22.91 -0.11
C ASP A 138 17.84 -24.12 0.37
N LEU A 139 16.56 -24.24 0.00
CA LEU A 139 15.71 -25.32 0.43
C LEU A 139 15.85 -26.55 -0.50
N PRO A 140 15.87 -27.78 0.06
CA PRO A 140 15.99 -29.01 -0.75
C PRO A 140 14.82 -29.25 -1.70
N SER A 141 13.65 -28.65 -1.42
CA SER A 141 12.44 -28.72 -2.24
C SER A 141 12.34 -27.64 -3.31
N ALA A 142 13.37 -26.78 -3.43
CA ALA A 142 13.39 -25.74 -4.45
C ALA A 142 13.49 -26.36 -5.85
N ASP A 143 12.60 -25.96 -6.75
CA ASP A 143 12.56 -26.38 -8.15
C ASP A 143 12.60 -25.14 -9.05
N LEU A 144 13.80 -24.80 -9.50
CA LEU A 144 14.06 -23.61 -10.31
C LEU A 144 13.41 -23.71 -11.69
N GLU A 145 13.56 -24.84 -12.37
CA GLU A 145 13.11 -24.98 -13.75
C GLU A 145 11.59 -24.94 -13.82
N ARG A 146 10.89 -25.66 -12.93
CA ARG A 146 9.45 -25.62 -12.80
C ARG A 146 8.97 -24.18 -12.54
N THR A 147 9.60 -23.48 -11.60
CA THR A 147 9.17 -22.10 -11.24
C THR A 147 9.41 -21.13 -12.39
N LYS A 148 10.47 -21.30 -13.16
CA LYS A 148 10.72 -20.50 -14.38
C LYS A 148 9.67 -20.76 -15.46
N GLU A 149 9.30 -22.03 -15.68
CA GLU A 149 8.22 -22.38 -16.61
C GLU A 149 6.88 -21.76 -16.17
N GLU A 150 6.54 -21.84 -14.88
CA GLU A 150 5.33 -21.20 -14.35
C GLU A 150 5.33 -19.68 -14.54
N VAL A 151 6.47 -19.00 -14.37
CA VAL A 151 6.60 -17.55 -14.61
C VAL A 151 6.42 -17.23 -16.10
N LEU A 152 7.00 -18.03 -17.00
CA LEU A 152 6.81 -17.88 -18.44
C LEU A 152 5.33 -18.07 -18.83
N ASP A 153 4.73 -19.17 -18.39
CA ASP A 153 3.36 -19.54 -18.76
C ASP A 153 2.32 -18.55 -18.24
N THR A 154 2.54 -17.97 -17.06
CA THR A 154 1.54 -17.12 -16.39
C THR A 154 1.75 -15.63 -16.63
N LEU A 155 2.99 -15.18 -16.86
CA LEU A 155 3.34 -13.76 -16.98
C LEU A 155 4.02 -13.43 -18.31
N GLY A 156 4.40 -14.42 -19.10
CA GLY A 156 5.09 -14.23 -20.37
C GLY A 156 6.51 -13.69 -20.22
N ILE A 157 7.14 -13.83 -19.06
CA ILE A 157 8.51 -13.34 -18.81
C ILE A 157 9.49 -14.46 -19.15
N ASP A 158 10.58 -14.07 -19.83
CA ASP A 158 11.61 -15.04 -20.27
C ASP A 158 12.26 -15.72 -19.04
N PRO A 159 12.40 -17.06 -19.03
CA PRO A 159 13.10 -17.80 -17.97
C PRO A 159 14.53 -17.33 -17.70
N ASP A 160 15.22 -16.77 -18.69
CA ASP A 160 16.58 -16.25 -18.54
C ASP A 160 16.64 -14.93 -17.75
N ASP A 161 15.52 -14.20 -17.68
CA ASP A 161 15.39 -12.98 -16.86
C ASP A 161 15.14 -13.28 -15.37
N CYS A 162 14.86 -14.55 -15.03
CA CYS A 162 14.59 -14.97 -13.67
C CYS A 162 15.88 -15.10 -12.86
N ILE A 163 15.97 -14.42 -11.71
CA ILE A 163 17.16 -14.38 -10.86
C ILE A 163 16.97 -15.35 -9.67
N PRO A 164 17.70 -16.50 -9.66
CA PRO A 164 17.64 -17.43 -8.52
C PRO A 164 18.44 -16.90 -7.32
N VAL A 165 17.80 -16.80 -6.16
CA VAL A 165 18.42 -16.26 -4.94
C VAL A 165 18.06 -17.08 -3.69
N SER A 166 18.83 -16.86 -2.63
CA SER A 166 18.39 -17.16 -1.27
C SER A 166 18.54 -15.91 -0.42
N ALA A 167 17.45 -15.25 -0.13
CA ALA A 167 17.44 -14.09 0.77
C ALA A 167 17.94 -14.48 2.17
N LYS A 168 17.65 -15.71 2.63
CA LYS A 168 18.11 -16.22 3.93
C LYS A 168 19.64 -16.33 4.02
N THR A 169 20.30 -16.88 3.02
CA THR A 169 21.75 -17.11 3.00
C THR A 169 22.54 -15.96 2.37
N GLY A 170 21.87 -15.06 1.65
CA GLY A 170 22.49 -13.98 0.89
C GLY A 170 23.00 -14.40 -0.50
N LEU A 171 22.64 -15.60 -0.96
CA LEU A 171 23.05 -16.11 -2.28
C LEU A 171 22.48 -15.23 -3.39
N ASN A 172 23.33 -14.82 -4.33
CA ASN A 172 23.01 -14.04 -5.55
C ASN A 172 22.30 -12.68 -5.33
N ILE A 173 22.31 -12.11 -4.12
CA ILE A 173 21.72 -10.79 -3.87
C ILE A 173 22.40 -9.70 -4.71
N GLU A 174 23.71 -9.79 -4.92
CA GLU A 174 24.46 -8.86 -5.75
C GLU A 174 23.97 -8.88 -7.21
N SER A 175 23.61 -10.05 -7.73
CA SER A 175 23.01 -10.15 -9.07
C SER A 175 21.69 -9.40 -9.16
N VAL A 176 20.84 -9.43 -8.13
CA VAL A 176 19.61 -8.63 -8.08
C VAL A 176 19.93 -7.14 -8.19
N LEU A 177 20.92 -6.65 -7.43
CA LEU A 177 21.32 -5.23 -7.45
C LEU A 177 21.84 -4.80 -8.84
N GLU A 178 22.63 -5.63 -9.50
CA GLU A 178 23.12 -5.34 -10.86
C GLU A 178 21.97 -5.38 -11.89
N HIS A 179 21.04 -6.33 -11.78
CA HIS A 179 19.86 -6.37 -12.67
C HIS A 179 18.96 -5.15 -12.49
N ILE A 180 18.83 -4.64 -11.26
CA ILE A 180 18.13 -3.36 -11.01
C ILE A 180 18.80 -2.23 -11.80
N VAL A 181 20.14 -2.17 -11.82
CA VAL A 181 20.90 -1.15 -12.56
C VAL A 181 20.69 -1.30 -14.07
N GLU A 182 20.75 -2.53 -14.58
CA GLU A 182 20.78 -2.84 -16.02
C GLU A 182 19.39 -2.80 -16.66
N PHE A 183 18.38 -3.37 -16.02
CA PHE A 183 17.08 -3.61 -16.64
C PHE A 183 15.98 -2.66 -16.18
N LEU A 184 16.03 -2.14 -14.95
CA LEU A 184 15.01 -1.18 -14.56
C LEU A 184 15.24 0.18 -15.22
N PRO A 185 14.19 0.78 -15.80
CA PRO A 185 14.33 2.10 -16.41
C PRO A 185 14.60 3.18 -15.35
N SER A 186 15.34 4.19 -15.75
CA SER A 186 15.47 5.42 -14.96
C SER A 186 14.17 6.21 -15.01
N PRO A 187 13.87 6.99 -13.95
CA PRO A 187 12.72 7.89 -13.99
C PRO A 187 12.86 8.92 -15.10
N THR A 188 11.73 9.34 -15.62
CA THR A 188 11.64 10.48 -16.54
C THR A 188 11.28 11.75 -15.77
N GLY A 189 11.61 12.91 -16.29
CA GLY A 189 11.26 14.21 -15.71
C GLY A 189 12.26 15.31 -16.08
N ASP A 190 11.87 16.56 -15.81
CA ASP A 190 12.67 17.74 -16.08
C ASP A 190 12.59 18.70 -14.88
N SER A 191 13.69 18.87 -14.18
CA SER A 191 13.79 19.76 -12.99
C SER A 191 13.57 21.24 -13.29
N THR A 192 13.54 21.65 -14.58
CA THR A 192 13.28 23.04 -14.99
C THR A 192 11.80 23.37 -15.18
N LYS A 193 10.94 22.35 -15.28
CA LYS A 193 9.49 22.49 -15.42
C LYS A 193 8.82 22.92 -14.11
N PRO A 194 7.53 23.34 -14.15
CA PRO A 194 6.72 23.52 -12.96
C PRO A 194 6.68 22.22 -12.13
N LEU A 195 6.72 22.38 -10.81
CA LEU A 195 6.68 21.24 -9.89
C LEU A 195 5.39 20.43 -10.05
N GLN A 196 5.56 19.13 -10.22
CA GLN A 196 4.50 18.12 -10.06
C GLN A 196 5.04 17.00 -9.20
N ALA A 197 4.61 16.93 -7.96
CA ALA A 197 4.97 15.85 -7.04
C ALA A 197 3.73 15.07 -6.61
N LEU A 198 3.80 13.75 -6.74
CA LEU A 198 2.73 12.83 -6.37
C LEU A 198 2.81 12.49 -4.88
N ILE A 199 1.72 12.66 -4.16
CA ILE A 199 1.59 12.20 -2.77
C ILE A 199 1.22 10.71 -2.82
N PHE A 200 2.10 9.83 -2.34
CA PHE A 200 1.81 8.41 -2.31
C PHE A 200 1.50 7.88 -0.90
N ASP A 201 1.92 8.59 0.17
CA ASP A 201 1.52 8.29 1.55
C ASP A 201 1.66 9.53 2.45
N SER A 202 1.16 9.43 3.68
CA SER A 202 1.35 10.44 4.71
C SER A 202 1.33 9.81 6.10
N LYS A 203 2.07 10.44 7.04
CA LYS A 203 2.05 10.06 8.46
C LYS A 203 1.91 11.29 9.33
N PHE A 204 1.33 11.13 10.50
CA PHE A 204 1.25 12.19 11.48
C PHE A 204 2.41 12.11 12.48
N ASP A 205 3.05 13.22 12.70
CA ASP A 205 4.11 13.40 13.71
C ASP A 205 3.66 14.48 14.69
N SER A 206 3.71 14.19 15.98
CA SER A 206 3.21 15.10 17.03
C SER A 206 3.94 16.45 17.09
N TYR A 207 5.17 16.53 16.58
CA TYR A 207 6.00 17.74 16.58
C TYR A 207 6.01 18.49 15.26
N ARG A 208 6.04 17.74 14.15
CA ARG A 208 6.15 18.30 12.77
C ARG A 208 4.79 18.44 12.07
N GLY A 209 3.73 17.87 12.63
CA GLY A 209 2.43 17.77 11.99
C GLY A 209 2.40 16.65 10.94
N VAL A 210 1.66 16.85 9.86
CA VAL A 210 1.59 15.85 8.78
C VAL A 210 2.88 15.85 7.97
N ILE A 211 3.53 14.69 7.89
CA ILE A 211 4.65 14.39 7.01
C ILE A 211 4.08 13.71 5.77
N ILE A 212 4.33 14.29 4.62
CA ILE A 212 3.88 13.78 3.33
C ILE A 212 5.04 13.01 2.69
N LEU A 213 4.80 11.78 2.25
CA LEU A 213 5.69 11.02 1.39
C LEU A 213 5.35 11.33 -0.06
N LEU A 214 6.35 11.73 -0.83
CA LEU A 214 6.13 12.22 -2.19
C LEU A 214 7.18 11.71 -3.16
N ARG A 215 6.75 11.58 -4.43
CA ARG A 215 7.61 11.38 -5.58
C ARG A 215 7.56 12.61 -6.48
N VAL A 216 8.71 13.24 -6.71
CA VAL A 216 8.80 14.35 -7.67
C VAL A 216 8.83 13.78 -9.09
N LYS A 217 7.80 14.06 -9.90
CA LYS A 217 7.72 13.65 -11.31
C LYS A 217 8.33 14.71 -12.23
N GLU A 218 8.02 16.00 -12.01
CA GLU A 218 8.55 17.14 -12.77
C GLU A 218 8.93 18.27 -11.82
N GLY A 219 9.89 19.09 -12.22
CA GLY A 219 10.29 20.26 -11.46
C GLY A 219 11.19 19.93 -10.26
N ARG A 220 11.21 20.85 -9.32
CA ARG A 220 11.91 20.71 -8.04
C ARG A 220 11.17 21.45 -6.93
N ILE A 221 11.38 21.00 -5.69
CA ILE A 221 10.86 21.63 -4.47
C ILE A 221 12.01 21.91 -3.52
N LYS A 222 11.95 23.04 -2.82
CA LYS A 222 12.95 23.47 -1.83
C LYS A 222 12.31 23.80 -0.49
N VAL A 223 13.12 23.74 0.56
CA VAL A 223 12.73 24.29 1.86
C VAL A 223 12.48 25.80 1.71
N GLY A 224 11.35 26.27 2.23
CA GLY A 224 10.91 27.67 2.11
C GLY A 224 9.97 27.94 0.92
N ASP A 225 9.75 26.98 0.03
CA ASP A 225 8.75 27.14 -1.04
C ASP A 225 7.32 27.13 -0.46
N GLU A 226 6.43 27.96 -1.03
CA GLU A 226 5.00 27.85 -0.81
C GLU A 226 4.42 26.86 -1.80
N ILE A 227 3.89 25.75 -1.29
CA ILE A 227 3.24 24.69 -2.09
C ILE A 227 1.73 24.87 -2.15
N ILE A 228 1.13 24.31 -3.19
CA ILE A 228 -0.33 24.20 -3.37
C ILE A 228 -0.68 22.72 -3.51
N LEU A 229 -1.66 22.27 -2.74
CA LEU A 229 -2.33 20.99 -2.95
C LEU A 229 -3.37 21.19 -4.05
N MET A 230 -3.21 20.53 -5.20
CA MET A 230 -4.02 20.84 -6.38
C MET A 230 -5.48 20.45 -6.23
N SER A 231 -5.81 19.43 -5.41
CA SER A 231 -7.20 19.00 -5.17
C SER A 231 -8.00 20.02 -4.35
N SER A 232 -7.36 20.65 -3.35
CA SER A 232 -8.04 21.55 -2.41
C SER A 232 -7.72 23.03 -2.63
N GLY A 233 -6.65 23.33 -3.39
CA GLY A 233 -6.12 24.68 -3.55
C GLY A 233 -5.45 25.25 -2.29
N LYS A 234 -5.33 24.47 -1.21
CA LYS A 234 -4.71 24.92 0.04
C LYS A 234 -3.21 25.11 -0.13
N LYS A 235 -2.71 26.15 0.54
CA LYS A 235 -1.31 26.55 0.48
C LYS A 235 -0.61 26.31 1.80
N TYR A 236 0.63 25.83 1.72
CA TYR A 236 1.47 25.56 2.89
C TYR A 236 2.92 25.93 2.60
N LEU A 237 3.64 26.38 3.63
CA LEU A 237 5.06 26.67 3.54
C LEU A 237 5.87 25.42 3.88
N VAL A 238 6.77 25.01 3.00
CA VAL A 238 7.69 23.88 3.24
C VAL A 238 8.68 24.25 4.32
N THR A 239 8.61 23.54 5.45
CA THR A 239 9.51 23.76 6.59
C THR A 239 10.66 22.78 6.63
N GLU A 240 10.45 21.58 6.07
CA GLU A 240 11.45 20.51 6.06
C GLU A 240 11.25 19.62 4.83
N LEU A 241 12.36 19.22 4.22
CA LEU A 241 12.45 18.19 3.21
C LEU A 241 13.48 17.16 3.64
N GLY A 242 13.30 15.92 3.24
CA GLY A 242 14.28 14.87 3.51
C GLY A 242 14.06 13.61 2.71
N ILE A 243 15.01 12.71 2.87
CA ILE A 243 14.99 11.34 2.36
C ILE A 243 15.15 10.38 3.56
N ARG A 244 14.75 9.15 3.41
CA ARG A 244 14.93 8.13 4.45
C ARG A 244 16.02 7.13 4.00
N THR A 245 17.17 7.15 4.67
CA THR A 245 18.31 6.27 4.39
C THR A 245 18.64 5.39 5.59
N PRO A 246 18.00 4.37 5.88
CA PRO A 246 16.95 3.99 6.84
C PRO A 246 16.58 5.03 7.89
N LYS A 247 17.50 5.95 8.23
CA LYS A 247 17.21 7.12 9.10
C LYS A 247 16.81 8.32 8.24
N GLU A 248 15.96 9.17 8.78
CA GLU A 248 15.61 10.42 8.10
C GLU A 248 16.84 11.33 7.98
N VAL A 249 17.11 11.79 6.77
CA VAL A 249 18.18 12.75 6.45
C VAL A 249 17.56 13.94 5.79
N LYS A 250 17.75 15.13 6.38
CA LYS A 250 17.27 16.40 5.82
C LYS A 250 18.05 16.77 4.58
N VAL A 251 17.32 17.30 3.59
CA VAL A 251 17.88 17.83 2.35
C VAL A 251 17.31 19.22 2.08
N ASP A 252 18.02 20.05 1.31
CA ASP A 252 17.56 21.39 0.96
C ASP A 252 16.55 21.41 -0.18
N SER A 253 16.59 20.38 -1.05
CA SER A 253 15.70 20.25 -2.20
C SER A 253 15.48 18.80 -2.59
N LEU A 254 14.36 18.55 -3.28
CA LEU A 254 14.09 17.31 -4.03
C LEU A 254 13.82 17.70 -5.48
N GLU A 255 14.35 16.91 -6.41
CA GLU A 255 14.26 17.15 -7.85
C GLU A 255 13.50 16.02 -8.57
N ALA A 256 13.16 16.26 -9.84
CA ALA A 256 12.50 15.26 -10.67
C ALA A 256 13.21 13.90 -10.57
N GLY A 257 12.46 12.82 -10.39
CA GLY A 257 12.98 11.48 -10.19
C GLY A 257 13.16 11.05 -8.75
N GLU A 258 13.30 11.98 -7.80
CA GLU A 258 13.58 11.65 -6.40
C GLU A 258 12.32 11.34 -5.60
N VAL A 259 12.49 10.47 -4.61
CA VAL A 259 11.49 10.12 -3.59
C VAL A 259 11.94 10.69 -2.26
N GLY A 260 11.03 11.28 -1.51
CA GLY A 260 11.36 11.85 -0.21
C GLY A 260 10.14 12.16 0.63
N TYR A 261 10.39 12.93 1.68
CA TYR A 261 9.31 13.42 2.54
C TYR A 261 9.34 14.94 2.67
N LEU A 262 8.19 15.49 3.00
CA LEU A 262 7.94 16.91 3.19
C LEU A 262 7.16 17.14 4.48
N ALA A 263 7.57 18.14 5.28
CA ALA A 263 6.78 18.71 6.35
C ALA A 263 6.49 20.20 6.07
N ALA A 264 5.24 20.60 6.30
CA ALA A 264 4.76 21.95 6.04
C ALA A 264 3.83 22.48 7.13
N GLN A 265 3.99 22.01 8.37
CA GLN A 265 3.16 22.34 9.55
C GLN A 265 1.64 22.14 9.32
N ILE A 266 1.29 21.18 8.52
CA ILE A 266 -0.11 20.81 8.26
C ILE A 266 -0.64 20.14 9.53
N LYS A 267 -1.65 20.74 10.15
CA LYS A 267 -2.21 20.25 11.42
C LYS A 267 -3.33 19.25 11.23
N ASN A 268 -4.05 19.36 10.11
CA ASN A 268 -5.19 18.50 9.83
C ASN A 268 -4.85 17.55 8.67
N ILE A 269 -4.75 16.27 8.96
CA ILE A 269 -4.43 15.26 7.96
C ILE A 269 -5.53 15.13 6.90
N LYS A 270 -6.77 15.46 7.23
CA LYS A 270 -7.89 15.48 6.26
C LYS A 270 -7.69 16.47 5.12
N ASP A 271 -6.71 17.38 5.25
CA ASP A 271 -6.33 18.29 4.18
C ASP A 271 -5.45 17.61 3.12
N ILE A 272 -4.86 16.47 3.46
CA ILE A 272 -4.02 15.68 2.56
C ILE A 272 -4.85 14.57 1.93
N VAL A 273 -4.87 14.55 0.63
CA VAL A 273 -5.47 13.48 -0.16
C VAL A 273 -4.34 12.67 -0.79
N ILE A 274 -4.29 11.38 -0.48
CA ILE A 274 -3.32 10.48 -1.11
C ILE A 274 -3.65 10.39 -2.61
N GLY A 275 -2.61 10.55 -3.46
CA GLY A 275 -2.78 10.66 -4.91
C GLY A 275 -2.96 12.09 -5.42
N ASP A 276 -3.01 13.08 -4.52
CA ASP A 276 -3.01 14.48 -4.92
C ASP A 276 -1.64 14.91 -5.49
N THR A 277 -1.66 15.98 -6.24
CA THR A 277 -0.47 16.61 -6.81
C THR A 277 -0.10 17.86 -6.02
N ILE A 278 1.18 17.93 -5.66
CA ILE A 278 1.78 19.14 -5.10
C ILE A 278 2.42 19.95 -6.23
N THR A 279 2.15 21.25 -6.25
CA THR A 279 2.86 22.23 -7.09
C THR A 279 3.33 23.42 -6.27
N THR A 280 4.12 24.33 -6.85
CA THR A 280 4.56 25.56 -6.16
C THR A 280 3.66 26.74 -6.51
N SER A 281 3.43 27.64 -5.55
CA SER A 281 2.70 28.89 -5.80
C SER A 281 3.41 29.84 -6.79
N ALA A 282 4.75 29.82 -6.82
CA ALA A 282 5.54 30.70 -7.66
C ALA A 282 5.48 30.34 -9.15
N ASN A 283 5.36 29.03 -9.46
CA ASN A 283 5.27 28.51 -10.84
C ASN A 283 4.36 27.28 -10.82
N PRO A 284 3.02 27.47 -10.77
CA PRO A 284 2.09 26.36 -10.62
C PRO A 284 1.95 25.56 -11.91
N ALA A 285 1.91 24.23 -11.77
CA ALA A 285 1.53 23.34 -12.86
C ALA A 285 0.05 23.52 -13.20
N THR A 286 -0.29 23.35 -14.48
CA THR A 286 -1.66 23.52 -14.98
C THR A 286 -2.53 22.29 -14.76
N ASN A 287 -1.94 21.08 -14.87
CA ASN A 287 -2.68 19.83 -14.76
C ASN A 287 -2.15 19.00 -13.58
N PRO A 288 -3.04 18.36 -12.81
CA PRO A 288 -2.62 17.40 -11.80
C PRO A 288 -2.09 16.12 -12.49
N LEU A 289 -1.26 15.37 -11.77
CA LEU A 289 -0.91 14.00 -12.13
C LEU A 289 -2.16 13.10 -12.02
N PRO A 290 -2.21 11.98 -12.74
CA PRO A 290 -3.25 10.98 -12.51
C PRO A 290 -3.27 10.58 -11.03
N GLY A 291 -4.41 10.81 -10.38
CA GLY A 291 -4.58 10.47 -8.97
C GLY A 291 -5.08 9.04 -8.79
N TYR A 292 -5.10 8.58 -7.54
CA TYR A 292 -5.65 7.27 -7.21
C TYR A 292 -7.17 7.29 -7.16
N ARG A 293 -7.79 6.16 -7.49
CA ARG A 293 -9.23 5.99 -7.26
C ARG A 293 -9.47 5.86 -5.76
N LYS A 294 -10.44 6.62 -5.25
CA LYS A 294 -10.89 6.45 -3.86
C LYS A 294 -11.50 5.05 -3.72
N ILE A 295 -10.96 4.26 -2.79
CA ILE A 295 -11.54 2.96 -2.45
C ILE A 295 -12.57 3.17 -1.35
N ASN A 296 -13.73 2.54 -1.53
CA ASN A 296 -14.75 2.47 -0.49
C ASN A 296 -14.49 1.25 0.40
N PRO A 297 -14.79 1.34 1.70
CA PRO A 297 -14.73 0.19 2.58
C PRO A 297 -15.59 -0.96 2.06
N MET A 298 -15.08 -2.18 2.21
CA MET A 298 -15.77 -3.42 1.80
C MET A 298 -16.44 -4.13 2.97
N VAL A 299 -15.89 -3.92 4.19
CA VAL A 299 -16.33 -4.57 5.42
C VAL A 299 -16.66 -3.50 6.43
N PHE A 300 -17.82 -3.60 7.07
CA PHE A 300 -18.23 -2.71 8.14
C PHE A 300 -18.48 -3.51 9.42
N SER A 301 -17.96 -3.02 10.54
CA SER A 301 -18.17 -3.60 11.86
C SER A 301 -18.35 -2.49 12.89
N GLY A 302 -19.22 -2.74 13.87
CA GLY A 302 -19.33 -1.87 15.03
C GLY A 302 -18.24 -2.21 16.05
N LEU A 303 -17.49 -1.21 16.50
CA LEU A 303 -16.53 -1.31 17.59
C LEU A 303 -17.10 -0.62 18.82
N TYR A 304 -17.24 -1.35 19.90
CA TYR A 304 -17.79 -0.88 21.16
C TYR A 304 -16.79 -1.13 22.30
N PRO A 305 -16.54 -0.17 23.19
CA PRO A 305 -15.74 -0.44 24.37
C PRO A 305 -16.51 -1.36 25.33
N SER A 306 -15.82 -2.29 25.97
CA SER A 306 -16.44 -3.19 26.98
C SER A 306 -16.97 -2.40 28.19
N ASP A 307 -16.31 -1.29 28.57
CA ASP A 307 -16.84 -0.31 29.54
C ASP A 307 -17.19 1.01 28.78
N ASN A 308 -18.44 1.47 28.93
CA ASN A 308 -18.89 2.71 28.28
C ASN A 308 -18.08 3.96 28.71
N LYS A 309 -17.32 3.91 29.79
CA LYS A 309 -16.41 5.00 30.21
C LYS A 309 -15.29 5.20 29.21
N ASP A 310 -14.90 4.17 28.47
CA ASP A 310 -13.80 4.18 27.50
C ASP A 310 -14.21 4.69 26.11
N TYR A 311 -15.49 5.13 25.94
CA TYR A 311 -15.98 5.66 24.68
C TYR A 311 -15.13 6.82 24.12
N GLU A 312 -14.78 7.79 24.98
CA GLU A 312 -13.94 8.92 24.58
C GLU A 312 -12.51 8.48 24.27
N ALA A 313 -11.96 7.53 25.03
CA ALA A 313 -10.65 6.95 24.75
C ALA A 313 -10.64 6.22 23.38
N LEU A 314 -11.68 5.45 23.07
CA LEU A 314 -11.86 4.81 21.77
C LEU A 314 -11.95 5.82 20.63
N ARG A 315 -12.70 6.93 20.83
CA ARG A 315 -12.80 8.01 19.85
C ARG A 315 -11.42 8.61 19.54
N GLU A 316 -10.66 8.97 20.58
CA GLU A 316 -9.32 9.52 20.43
C GLU A 316 -8.35 8.55 19.75
N ALA A 317 -8.46 7.25 20.07
CA ALA A 317 -7.64 6.21 19.45
C ALA A 317 -7.98 6.07 17.96
N LEU A 318 -9.25 6.02 17.58
CA LEU A 318 -9.70 5.99 16.18
C LEU A 318 -9.27 7.26 15.41
N ASP A 319 -9.39 8.45 16.04
CA ASP A 319 -8.88 9.70 15.47
C ASP A 319 -7.37 9.59 15.17
N LYS A 320 -6.57 9.10 16.11
CA LYS A 320 -5.11 8.92 15.95
C LYS A 320 -4.77 7.86 14.88
N LEU A 321 -5.49 6.73 14.87
CA LEU A 321 -5.27 5.70 13.85
C LEU A 321 -5.61 6.22 12.46
N SER A 322 -6.72 6.92 12.28
CA SER A 322 -7.14 7.49 11.00
C SER A 322 -6.17 8.55 10.45
N LEU A 323 -5.34 9.14 11.31
CA LEU A 323 -4.25 10.03 10.90
C LEU A 323 -3.14 9.29 10.13
N ASN A 324 -2.97 7.99 10.40
CA ASN A 324 -1.93 7.16 9.80
C ASN A 324 -2.49 6.10 8.84
N ASP A 325 -3.80 5.97 8.76
CA ASP A 325 -4.51 5.03 7.91
C ASP A 325 -5.68 5.74 7.22
N SER A 326 -5.44 6.19 6.00
CA SER A 326 -6.44 6.92 5.21
C SER A 326 -7.60 6.07 4.71
N SER A 327 -7.52 4.75 4.86
CA SER A 327 -8.55 3.79 4.47
C SER A 327 -9.55 3.51 5.59
N LEU A 328 -9.19 3.80 6.84
CA LEU A 328 -10.07 3.67 7.99
C LEU A 328 -11.12 4.79 7.98
N VAL A 329 -12.38 4.39 7.88
CA VAL A 329 -13.53 5.29 7.98
C VAL A 329 -14.35 4.89 9.19
N TYR A 330 -14.77 5.85 10.01
CA TYR A 330 -15.61 5.56 11.17
C TYR A 330 -16.62 6.68 11.40
N GLU A 331 -17.74 6.30 11.99
CA GLU A 331 -18.82 7.20 12.42
C GLU A 331 -19.41 6.74 13.76
N PRO A 332 -19.91 7.65 14.59
CA PRO A 332 -20.57 7.27 15.84
C PRO A 332 -21.77 6.35 15.59
N GLU A 333 -21.89 5.31 16.40
CA GLU A 333 -23.01 4.37 16.36
C GLU A 333 -23.49 4.08 17.79
N THR A 334 -24.75 3.77 17.94
CA THR A 334 -25.34 3.37 19.22
C THR A 334 -26.09 2.06 19.07
N SER A 335 -25.80 1.11 19.95
CA SER A 335 -26.48 -0.18 20.05
C SER A 335 -27.30 -0.23 21.34
N GLU A 336 -28.51 -0.76 21.30
CA GLU A 336 -29.33 -0.96 22.52
C GLU A 336 -28.67 -1.93 23.50
N ALA A 337 -27.91 -2.91 22.98
CA ALA A 337 -27.27 -3.93 23.80
C ALA A 337 -25.85 -3.55 24.27
N LEU A 338 -25.09 -2.81 23.44
CA LEU A 338 -23.66 -2.53 23.67
C LEU A 338 -23.39 -1.07 24.06
N GLY A 339 -24.40 -0.19 24.00
CA GLY A 339 -24.23 1.22 24.28
C GLY A 339 -23.66 2.02 23.12
N SER A 340 -22.83 3.04 23.41
CA SER A 340 -22.22 3.91 22.42
C SER A 340 -20.91 3.34 21.91
N GLY A 341 -20.70 3.39 20.60
CA GLY A 341 -19.50 2.91 19.91
C GLY A 341 -19.33 3.59 18.57
N PHE A 342 -18.61 2.95 17.68
CA PHE A 342 -18.34 3.45 16.34
C PHE A 342 -18.56 2.36 15.30
N ARG A 343 -19.25 2.73 14.22
CA ARG A 343 -19.29 1.93 13.02
C ARG A 343 -18.04 2.23 12.21
N CYS A 344 -17.21 1.23 12.01
CA CYS A 344 -15.96 1.33 11.27
C CYS A 344 -16.06 0.61 9.93
N GLY A 345 -15.48 1.23 8.89
CA GLY A 345 -15.35 0.65 7.56
C GLY A 345 -13.90 0.27 7.27
N PHE A 346 -13.69 -0.94 6.74
CA PHE A 346 -12.40 -1.55 6.50
C PHE A 346 -12.27 -2.03 5.06
N LEU A 347 -11.03 -2.18 4.56
CA LEU A 347 -10.75 -2.71 3.23
C LEU A 347 -11.04 -4.20 3.11
N GLY A 348 -10.84 -4.96 4.20
CA GLY A 348 -11.08 -6.38 4.30
C GLY A 348 -11.04 -6.86 5.75
N LEU A 349 -11.12 -8.19 5.95
CA LEU A 349 -11.14 -8.78 7.29
C LEU A 349 -9.79 -8.66 7.99
N LEU A 350 -8.66 -8.84 7.29
CA LEU A 350 -7.34 -8.66 7.88
C LEU A 350 -7.11 -7.21 8.31
N HIS A 351 -7.57 -6.24 7.51
CA HIS A 351 -7.49 -4.83 7.87
C HIS A 351 -8.30 -4.57 9.16
N MET A 352 -9.49 -5.14 9.30
CA MET A 352 -10.30 -5.06 10.51
C MET A 352 -9.55 -5.62 11.72
N ASP A 353 -8.99 -6.84 11.59
CA ASP A 353 -8.23 -7.49 12.67
C ASP A 353 -7.00 -6.68 13.09
N VAL A 354 -6.29 -6.08 12.13
CA VAL A 354 -5.13 -5.22 12.38
C VAL A 354 -5.54 -3.98 13.18
N ILE A 355 -6.61 -3.29 12.78
CA ILE A 355 -7.08 -2.10 13.48
C ILE A 355 -7.56 -2.44 14.89
N GLN A 356 -8.32 -3.54 15.04
CA GLN A 356 -8.75 -4.00 16.36
C GLN A 356 -7.55 -4.29 17.26
N GLU A 357 -6.59 -5.09 16.79
CA GLU A 357 -5.40 -5.46 17.55
C GLU A 357 -4.54 -4.24 17.93
N ARG A 358 -4.47 -3.22 17.07
CA ARG A 358 -3.79 -1.96 17.38
C ARG A 358 -4.53 -1.18 18.46
N LEU A 359 -5.86 -1.11 18.41
CA LEU A 359 -6.67 -0.45 19.45
C LEU A 359 -6.48 -1.13 20.81
N GLU A 360 -6.44 -2.45 20.84
CA GLU A 360 -6.24 -3.24 22.05
C GLU A 360 -4.82 -3.10 22.61
N ASN A 361 -3.78 -3.22 21.77
CA ASN A 361 -2.38 -3.26 22.22
C ASN A 361 -1.72 -1.89 22.36
N GLU A 362 -2.01 -0.92 21.46
CA GLU A 362 -1.38 0.41 21.50
C GLU A 362 -2.11 1.40 22.40
N TYR A 363 -3.43 1.19 22.62
CA TYR A 363 -4.29 2.10 23.38
C TYR A 363 -4.92 1.47 24.62
N ASP A 364 -4.62 0.19 24.90
CA ASP A 364 -5.09 -0.55 26.09
C ASP A 364 -6.64 -0.53 26.20
N LEU A 365 -7.31 -0.73 25.07
CA LEU A 365 -8.77 -0.75 24.99
C LEU A 365 -9.28 -2.18 24.93
N ASP A 366 -10.29 -2.49 25.73
CA ASP A 366 -11.03 -3.75 25.66
C ASP A 366 -12.29 -3.55 24.81
N LEU A 367 -12.38 -4.27 23.67
CA LEU A 367 -13.35 -4.00 22.63
C LEU A 367 -14.29 -5.18 22.35
N VAL A 368 -15.54 -4.86 22.09
CA VAL A 368 -16.54 -5.76 21.53
C VAL A 368 -16.76 -5.41 20.04
N CYS A 369 -16.44 -6.35 19.17
CA CYS A 369 -16.65 -6.18 17.73
C CYS A 369 -17.92 -6.89 17.29
N THR A 370 -18.74 -6.25 16.49
CA THR A 370 -19.93 -6.89 15.90
C THR A 370 -19.54 -7.71 14.67
N ALA A 371 -20.40 -8.65 14.29
CA ALA A 371 -20.23 -9.34 13.00
C ALA A 371 -20.21 -8.34 11.83
N PRO A 372 -19.36 -8.56 10.81
CA PRO A 372 -19.30 -7.70 9.64
C PRO A 372 -20.66 -7.56 8.97
N SER A 373 -20.98 -6.34 8.54
CA SER A 373 -22.25 -5.99 7.90
C SER A 373 -22.02 -5.14 6.66
N VAL A 374 -23.08 -4.93 5.87
CA VAL A 374 -23.10 -4.07 4.69
C VAL A 374 -24.13 -2.96 4.84
N VAL A 375 -24.03 -1.95 4.00
CA VAL A 375 -25.02 -0.87 3.92
C VAL A 375 -26.15 -1.29 2.98
N TYR A 376 -27.40 -1.11 3.39
CA TYR A 376 -28.57 -1.35 2.55
C TYR A 376 -29.21 -0.05 2.07
N GLU A 377 -29.73 -0.04 0.87
CA GLU A 377 -30.59 1.03 0.36
C GLU A 377 -32.02 0.57 0.29
N LEU A 378 -32.93 1.28 0.97
CA LEU A 378 -34.35 0.97 0.97
C LEU A 378 -35.13 2.04 0.22
N ASP A 379 -35.94 1.64 -0.74
CA ASP A 379 -36.97 2.50 -1.32
C ASP A 379 -38.27 2.23 -0.55
N LEU A 380 -38.86 3.26 0.01
CA LEU A 380 -40.12 3.15 0.72
C LEU A 380 -41.31 3.35 -0.22
N THR A 381 -42.49 2.85 0.18
CA THR A 381 -43.73 2.97 -0.56
C THR A 381 -44.23 4.42 -0.67
N ASP A 382 -43.80 5.31 0.20
CA ASP A 382 -44.07 6.75 0.19
C ASP A 382 -43.11 7.54 -0.73
N GLY A 383 -42.21 6.88 -1.43
CA GLY A 383 -41.26 7.48 -2.37
C GLY A 383 -39.94 7.96 -1.73
N ARG A 384 -39.77 7.85 -0.43
CA ARG A 384 -38.50 8.15 0.24
C ARG A 384 -37.48 7.04 0.02
N GLN A 385 -36.22 7.42 -0.08
CA GLN A 385 -35.07 6.50 -0.08
C GLN A 385 -34.35 6.65 1.25
N ILE A 386 -34.04 5.50 1.86
CA ILE A 386 -33.28 5.43 3.11
C ILE A 386 -32.01 4.63 2.86
N ILE A 387 -30.87 5.21 3.22
CA ILE A 387 -29.59 4.49 3.32
C ILE A 387 -29.49 3.92 4.73
N LEU A 388 -29.55 2.62 4.83
CA LEU A 388 -29.57 1.91 6.09
C LEU A 388 -28.14 1.48 6.45
N GLN A 389 -27.51 2.24 7.30
CA GLN A 389 -26.17 1.94 7.79
C GLN A 389 -26.22 0.98 8.98
N ASN A 390 -27.17 1.18 9.88
CA ASN A 390 -27.34 0.33 11.07
C ASN A 390 -28.56 -0.59 10.89
N PRO A 391 -28.40 -1.93 10.98
CA PRO A 391 -29.50 -2.89 10.89
C PRO A 391 -30.63 -2.67 11.90
N THR A 392 -30.34 -2.06 13.06
CA THR A 392 -31.34 -1.73 14.08
C THR A 392 -32.40 -0.74 13.58
N ASN A 393 -32.04 0.09 12.62
CA ASN A 393 -32.95 1.08 12.01
C ASN A 393 -33.81 0.48 10.89
N PHE A 394 -33.75 -0.84 10.66
CA PHE A 394 -34.57 -1.49 9.66
C PHE A 394 -36.06 -1.33 10.02
N PRO A 395 -36.93 -0.86 9.09
CA PRO A 395 -38.34 -0.65 9.40
C PRO A 395 -39.03 -1.93 9.88
N ASN A 396 -39.63 -1.91 11.04
CA ASN A 396 -40.34 -3.06 11.62
C ASN A 396 -41.56 -3.52 10.76
N ASN A 397 -42.10 -2.61 9.93
CA ASN A 397 -43.20 -2.91 9.04
C ASN A 397 -42.64 -3.08 7.60
N SER A 398 -42.54 -4.31 7.16
CA SER A 398 -42.10 -4.67 5.80
C SER A 398 -42.99 -4.13 4.68
N GLN A 399 -44.25 -3.81 4.95
CA GLN A 399 -45.19 -3.20 3.98
C GLN A 399 -44.78 -1.79 3.58
N LEU A 400 -43.98 -1.12 4.36
CA LEU A 400 -43.41 0.20 4.02
C LEU A 400 -42.25 0.13 3.03
N ILE A 401 -41.70 -1.03 2.79
CA ILE A 401 -40.55 -1.23 1.92
C ILE A 401 -41.02 -1.67 0.54
N LYS A 402 -40.71 -0.85 -0.45
CA LYS A 402 -40.99 -1.12 -1.86
C LYS A 402 -39.90 -2.03 -2.47
N SER A 403 -38.64 -1.72 -2.18
CA SER A 403 -37.47 -2.48 -2.58
C SER A 403 -36.32 -2.30 -1.59
N ALA A 404 -35.50 -3.32 -1.44
CA ALA A 404 -34.26 -3.28 -0.69
C ALA A 404 -33.11 -3.69 -1.62
N ARG A 405 -32.02 -2.91 -1.60
CA ARG A 405 -30.82 -3.15 -2.37
C ARG A 405 -29.64 -3.36 -1.42
N GLU A 406 -28.82 -4.32 -1.74
CA GLU A 406 -27.52 -4.56 -1.09
C GLU A 406 -26.38 -4.24 -2.07
N PRO A 407 -25.20 -3.81 -1.59
CA PRO A 407 -24.08 -3.56 -2.47
C PRO A 407 -23.56 -4.86 -3.08
N PHE A 408 -23.23 -4.80 -4.36
CA PHE A 408 -22.55 -5.86 -5.08
C PHE A 408 -21.12 -5.40 -5.42
N VAL A 409 -20.18 -6.33 -5.35
CA VAL A 409 -18.81 -6.11 -5.80
C VAL A 409 -18.58 -6.87 -7.10
N ARG A 410 -17.77 -6.29 -7.99
CA ARG A 410 -17.25 -7.02 -9.14
C ARG A 410 -15.98 -7.71 -8.69
N ALA A 411 -15.99 -9.04 -8.67
CA ALA A 411 -14.86 -9.88 -8.30
C ALA A 411 -14.22 -10.49 -9.56
N LYS A 412 -12.90 -10.36 -9.69
CA LYS A 412 -12.10 -11.09 -10.67
C LYS A 412 -11.38 -12.21 -9.93
N VAL A 413 -11.70 -13.44 -10.27
CA VAL A 413 -11.11 -14.63 -9.65
C VAL A 413 -10.23 -15.30 -10.69
N MET A 414 -8.95 -15.45 -10.39
CA MET A 414 -8.00 -16.21 -11.21
C MET A 414 -7.80 -17.59 -10.55
N THR A 415 -7.93 -18.64 -11.33
CA THR A 415 -7.84 -20.02 -10.83
C THR A 415 -7.34 -20.97 -11.92
N PRO A 416 -6.55 -22.00 -11.58
CA PRO A 416 -6.27 -23.11 -12.49
C PRO A 416 -7.54 -23.77 -13.00
N THR A 417 -7.47 -24.33 -14.21
CA THR A 417 -8.62 -24.95 -14.91
C THR A 417 -9.32 -26.02 -14.09
N GLU A 418 -8.57 -26.79 -13.32
CA GLU A 418 -9.09 -27.87 -12.46
C GLU A 418 -10.04 -27.40 -11.35
N TYR A 419 -9.91 -26.12 -10.90
CA TYR A 419 -10.75 -25.56 -9.83
C TYR A 419 -11.94 -24.72 -10.35
N ILE A 420 -12.09 -24.54 -11.66
CA ILE A 420 -13.19 -23.74 -12.24
C ILE A 420 -14.54 -24.19 -11.71
N GLY A 421 -14.79 -25.53 -11.71
CA GLY A 421 -16.05 -26.08 -11.23
C GLY A 421 -16.34 -25.76 -9.76
N ALA A 422 -15.33 -25.85 -8.89
CA ALA A 422 -15.45 -25.55 -7.47
C ALA A 422 -15.72 -24.06 -7.23
N VAL A 423 -15.00 -23.17 -7.95
CA VAL A 423 -15.19 -21.71 -7.90
C VAL A 423 -16.59 -21.34 -8.38
N MET A 424 -17.05 -21.89 -9.50
CA MET A 424 -18.40 -21.63 -10.02
C MET A 424 -19.48 -22.08 -9.03
N GLY A 425 -19.33 -23.26 -8.40
CA GLY A 425 -20.23 -23.74 -7.36
C GLY A 425 -20.29 -22.78 -6.17
N LEU A 426 -19.12 -22.37 -5.66
CA LEU A 426 -19.04 -21.40 -4.57
C LEU A 426 -19.70 -20.07 -4.93
N CYS A 427 -19.48 -19.56 -6.14
CA CYS A 427 -20.10 -18.35 -6.63
C CYS A 427 -21.63 -18.46 -6.67
N GLN A 428 -22.18 -19.57 -7.15
CA GLN A 428 -23.62 -19.82 -7.16
C GLN A 428 -24.21 -19.84 -5.75
N ASP A 429 -23.57 -20.54 -4.82
CA ASP A 429 -24.00 -20.62 -3.41
C ASP A 429 -24.00 -19.24 -2.73
N ARG A 430 -23.15 -18.32 -3.20
CA ARG A 430 -23.05 -16.94 -2.71
C ARG A 430 -23.85 -15.93 -3.53
N ARG A 431 -24.79 -16.39 -4.37
CA ARG A 431 -25.67 -15.53 -5.18
C ARG A 431 -24.92 -14.62 -6.16
N CYS A 432 -23.76 -15.04 -6.62
CA CYS A 432 -22.99 -14.27 -7.60
C CYS A 432 -23.70 -14.25 -8.96
N ILE A 433 -23.56 -13.15 -9.68
CA ILE A 433 -23.97 -13.02 -11.08
C ILE A 433 -22.72 -13.23 -11.93
N TYR A 434 -22.72 -14.26 -12.76
CA TYR A 434 -21.63 -14.54 -13.68
C TYR A 434 -21.61 -13.50 -14.81
N GLU A 435 -20.47 -12.86 -15.04
CA GLU A 435 -20.30 -11.87 -16.12
C GLU A 435 -19.51 -12.46 -17.29
N ASN A 436 -18.27 -12.93 -17.06
CA ASN A 436 -17.38 -13.41 -18.11
C ASN A 436 -16.33 -14.39 -17.57
N MET A 437 -15.76 -15.21 -18.47
CA MET A 437 -14.59 -16.05 -18.20
C MET A 437 -13.66 -16.01 -19.42
N GLU A 438 -12.40 -15.76 -19.15
CA GLU A 438 -11.33 -15.70 -20.15
C GLU A 438 -10.24 -16.69 -19.74
N TYR A 439 -9.66 -17.38 -20.71
CA TYR A 439 -8.45 -18.16 -20.51
C TYR A 439 -7.26 -17.25 -20.80
N ILE A 440 -6.33 -17.22 -19.89
CA ILE A 440 -5.11 -16.39 -19.95
C ILE A 440 -3.95 -17.29 -20.34
#